data_e412b88cc829480e7d5ccec6eb0802cd
#
_entry.id   e412b88cc829480e7d5ccec6eb0802cd
#
_cell.length_a   1.000
_cell.length_b   1.000
_cell.length_c   1.000
_cell.angle_alpha   90.00
_cell.angle_beta   90.00
_cell.angle_gamma   90.00
#
_symmetry.space_group_name_H-M   'P 1'
#
loop_
_entity.id
_entity.type
_entity.pdbx_description
1 polymer ?
#
loop_
_entity_poly.entity_id
_entity_poly.type
_entity_poly.pdbx_seq_one_letter_code
_entity_poly.pdbx_strand_id
1 'polypeptide(L)'
;MKKTLLGIISLAFLFILAACGSSSADGSQTVKIGVTGSDGDQWPILKEKAKEEGINIELVEFSDYTLPNQALANGEIDMNSFQHIAFLSQYAKENGDTIVPIGSTVIAPIGAYSEKIESLDELKEGDKVAIPDDPSNQARSLRALEAADVIKLADDFGQFGDPSKIVENPKNIEIVPVVAQQTPRVLPDVAVSFINNGIAGQAGLNPKEDPIYLENANDDSITPFVNVFAVNKDDENNETYQKIVELYQDEAVKEAVDKDTSGGSIVVDVPKEELQKHLKRLQEEE
;
A
#
# COMPACT_ATOMS: atom_id res chain seq x y z
N MET A 1 -37.30 31.09 -52.00
CA MET A 1 -37.45 30.80 -50.58
C MET A 1 -36.87 29.44 -50.10
N LYS A 2 -36.01 28.76 -50.87
CA LYS A 2 -35.39 27.45 -50.48
C LYS A 2 -33.85 27.53 -50.20
N LYS A 3 -33.23 28.70 -50.35
CA LYS A 3 -31.77 28.86 -50.17
C LYS A 3 -31.34 29.56 -48.84
N THR A 4 -32.28 30.09 -48.07
CA THR A 4 -32.05 30.80 -46.80
C THR A 4 -32.22 29.86 -45.57
N LEU A 5 -32.78 28.65 -45.77
CA LEU A 5 -32.97 27.70 -44.64
C LEU A 5 -31.75 26.80 -44.39
N LEU A 6 -30.82 26.70 -45.35
CA LEU A 6 -29.64 25.87 -45.20
C LEU A 6 -28.50 26.54 -44.43
N GLY A 7 -28.52 27.88 -44.34
CA GLY A 7 -27.49 28.67 -43.63
C GLY A 7 -27.65 28.71 -42.13
N ILE A 8 -28.85 28.48 -41.60
CA ILE A 8 -29.16 28.57 -40.15
C ILE A 8 -28.86 27.24 -39.44
N ILE A 9 -28.93 26.09 -40.15
CA ILE A 9 -28.65 24.77 -39.58
C ILE A 9 -27.13 24.54 -39.39
N SER A 10 -26.28 25.13 -40.25
CA SER A 10 -24.81 25.01 -40.11
C SER A 10 -24.22 25.83 -38.96
N LEU A 11 -24.90 26.87 -38.48
CA LEU A 11 -24.40 27.69 -37.37
C LEU A 11 -24.77 27.14 -35.97
N ALA A 12 -25.81 26.26 -35.92
CA ALA A 12 -26.24 25.60 -34.68
C ALA A 12 -25.36 24.40 -34.29
N PHE A 13 -24.56 23.85 -35.21
CA PHE A 13 -23.70 22.67 -34.96
C PHE A 13 -22.30 23.02 -34.40
N LEU A 14 -21.93 24.32 -34.35
CA LEU A 14 -20.64 24.80 -33.88
C LEU A 14 -20.62 25.13 -32.38
N PHE A 15 -21.75 24.99 -31.66
CA PHE A 15 -21.86 25.30 -30.23
C PHE A 15 -21.94 24.07 -29.30
N ILE A 16 -21.82 22.83 -29.81
CA ILE A 16 -21.97 21.59 -29.01
C ILE A 16 -20.62 20.96 -28.61
N LEU A 17 -19.47 21.55 -28.98
CA LEU A 17 -18.14 21.01 -28.67
C LEU A 17 -17.43 21.70 -27.48
N ALA A 18 -18.15 22.47 -26.67
CA ALA A 18 -17.58 23.18 -25.52
C ALA A 18 -18.18 22.72 -24.15
N ALA A 19 -18.67 21.48 -24.04
CA ALA A 19 -19.26 20.99 -22.80
C ALA A 19 -18.75 19.58 -22.45
N CYS A 20 -17.43 19.45 -22.26
CA CYS A 20 -16.81 18.35 -21.51
C CYS A 20 -15.55 18.90 -20.81
N GLY A 21 -15.78 19.77 -19.88
CA GLY A 21 -14.84 20.14 -18.84
C GLY A 21 -15.70 20.33 -17.60
N SER A 22 -15.86 19.30 -16.79
CA SER A 22 -16.43 19.45 -15.45
C SER A 22 -15.40 20.18 -14.57
N SER A 23 -15.23 21.50 -14.83
CA SER A 23 -14.69 22.39 -13.84
C SER A 23 -15.74 22.54 -12.74
N SER A 24 -15.46 21.97 -11.57
CA SER A 24 -16.16 22.30 -10.34
C SER A 24 -16.28 23.82 -10.24
N ALA A 25 -17.42 24.31 -9.82
CA ALA A 25 -17.75 25.75 -9.75
C ALA A 25 -16.84 26.55 -8.78
N ASP A 26 -15.85 25.90 -8.16
CA ASP A 26 -14.91 26.45 -7.17
C ASP A 26 -13.44 26.44 -7.64
N GLY A 27 -13.16 26.12 -8.89
CA GLY A 27 -11.78 26.11 -9.43
C GLY A 27 -10.83 25.06 -8.83
N SER A 28 -11.31 24.23 -7.90
CA SER A 28 -10.52 23.17 -7.27
C SER A 28 -10.39 21.95 -8.17
N GLN A 29 -9.18 21.39 -8.27
CA GLN A 29 -8.91 20.14 -8.97
C GLN A 29 -9.23 18.97 -8.02
N THR A 30 -10.11 18.03 -8.43
CA THR A 30 -10.35 16.82 -7.65
C THR A 30 -9.33 15.74 -8.03
N VAL A 31 -8.73 15.11 -7.01
CA VAL A 31 -7.79 13.99 -7.13
C VAL A 31 -8.34 12.80 -6.36
N LYS A 32 -8.55 11.68 -7.06
CA LYS A 32 -9.01 10.42 -6.49
C LYS A 32 -7.82 9.59 -6.06
N ILE A 33 -7.73 9.27 -4.77
CA ILE A 33 -6.68 8.44 -4.20
C ILE A 33 -7.25 7.10 -3.75
N GLY A 34 -6.81 6.00 -4.37
CA GLY A 34 -7.17 4.64 -3.97
C GLY A 34 -6.44 4.22 -2.69
N VAL A 35 -7.18 3.76 -1.71
CA VAL A 35 -6.67 3.34 -0.39
C VAL A 35 -7.31 2.01 0.04
N THR A 36 -6.69 1.30 0.99
CA THR A 36 -7.26 0.12 1.66
C THR A 36 -7.55 0.37 3.14
N GLY A 37 -7.89 1.61 3.47
CA GLY A 37 -8.25 2.13 4.78
C GLY A 37 -8.40 3.64 4.66
N SER A 38 -9.64 4.12 4.75
CA SER A 38 -9.98 5.54 4.59
C SER A 38 -10.24 6.25 5.92
N ASP A 39 -10.18 5.51 7.02
CA ASP A 39 -10.51 5.94 8.40
C ASP A 39 -9.31 6.48 9.19
N GLY A 40 -8.08 6.40 8.64
CA GLY A 40 -6.88 6.91 9.30
C GLY A 40 -6.92 8.42 9.56
N ASP A 41 -6.48 8.81 10.77
CA ASP A 41 -6.49 10.21 11.27
C ASP A 41 -5.72 11.19 10.36
N GLN A 42 -4.76 10.74 9.55
CA GLN A 42 -4.00 11.57 8.60
C GLN A 42 -4.85 12.09 7.44
N TRP A 43 -5.87 11.35 7.01
CA TRP A 43 -6.64 11.70 5.81
C TRP A 43 -7.45 12.99 5.96
N PRO A 44 -8.18 13.24 7.06
CA PRO A 44 -8.86 14.51 7.26
C PRO A 44 -7.90 15.71 7.23
N ILE A 45 -6.72 15.58 7.83
CA ILE A 45 -5.69 16.63 7.89
C ILE A 45 -5.12 16.89 6.49
N LEU A 46 -4.74 15.84 5.77
CA LEU A 46 -4.23 15.97 4.40
C LEU A 46 -5.27 16.62 3.46
N LYS A 47 -6.55 16.24 3.58
CA LYS A 47 -7.65 16.85 2.81
C LYS A 47 -7.81 18.34 3.09
N GLU A 48 -7.71 18.74 4.36
CA GLU A 48 -7.80 20.15 4.75
C GLU A 48 -6.66 20.96 4.13
N LYS A 49 -5.40 20.49 4.28
CA LYS A 49 -4.23 21.12 3.70
C LYS A 49 -4.27 21.18 2.17
N ALA A 50 -4.68 20.11 1.53
CA ALA A 50 -4.84 20.06 0.07
C ALA A 50 -5.89 21.07 -0.41
N LYS A 51 -6.97 21.26 0.35
CA LYS A 51 -8.02 22.23 0.03
C LYS A 51 -7.51 23.68 0.08
N GLU A 52 -6.61 24.01 1.00
CA GLU A 52 -5.95 25.33 1.05
C GLU A 52 -5.14 25.62 -0.22
N GLU A 53 -4.63 24.59 -0.89
CA GLU A 53 -3.90 24.63 -2.16
C GLU A 53 -4.82 24.48 -3.40
N GLY A 54 -6.15 24.50 -3.20
CA GLY A 54 -7.11 24.35 -4.28
C GLY A 54 -7.26 22.91 -4.80
N ILE A 55 -6.82 21.91 -4.02
CA ILE A 55 -6.90 20.49 -4.36
C ILE A 55 -7.98 19.82 -3.50
N ASN A 56 -8.95 19.16 -4.14
CA ASN A 56 -9.95 18.36 -3.45
C ASN A 56 -9.57 16.87 -3.52
N ILE A 57 -9.26 16.26 -2.38
CA ILE A 57 -8.93 14.82 -2.31
C ILE A 57 -10.20 14.01 -2.06
N GLU A 58 -10.49 13.07 -2.95
CA GLU A 58 -11.50 12.03 -2.82
C GLU A 58 -10.81 10.69 -2.57
N LEU A 59 -11.07 10.04 -1.42
CA LEU A 59 -10.58 8.69 -1.16
C LEU A 59 -11.53 7.67 -1.78
N VAL A 60 -10.97 6.73 -2.53
CA VAL A 60 -11.66 5.57 -3.08
C VAL A 60 -11.16 4.34 -2.33
N GLU A 61 -12.02 3.79 -1.48
CA GLU A 61 -11.66 2.65 -0.63
C GLU A 61 -11.81 1.32 -1.36
N PHE A 62 -10.81 0.47 -1.24
CA PHE A 62 -10.78 -0.89 -1.76
C PHE A 62 -10.72 -1.89 -0.60
N SER A 63 -11.43 -3.01 -0.76
CA SER A 63 -11.53 -4.05 0.27
C SER A 63 -10.35 -5.01 0.32
N ASP A 64 -9.44 -4.96 -0.66
CA ASP A 64 -8.27 -5.83 -0.77
C ASP A 64 -7.12 -5.15 -1.54
N TYR A 65 -5.96 -5.82 -1.61
CA TYR A 65 -4.77 -5.31 -2.28
C TYR A 65 -4.72 -5.54 -3.79
N THR A 66 -5.64 -6.32 -4.37
CA THR A 66 -5.58 -6.73 -5.79
C THR A 66 -6.12 -5.67 -6.75
N LEU A 67 -7.08 -4.85 -6.30
CA LEU A 67 -7.83 -3.94 -7.16
C LEU A 67 -7.21 -2.54 -7.35
N PRO A 68 -6.55 -1.91 -6.34
CA PRO A 68 -6.15 -0.50 -6.47
C PRO A 68 -5.20 -0.21 -7.64
N ASN A 69 -4.25 -1.11 -7.93
CA ASN A 69 -3.33 -0.94 -9.06
C ASN A 69 -4.05 -1.10 -10.40
N GLN A 70 -5.03 -1.98 -10.51
CA GLN A 70 -5.84 -2.12 -11.72
C GLN A 70 -6.71 -0.87 -11.95
N ALA A 71 -7.34 -0.35 -10.90
CA ALA A 71 -8.12 0.87 -10.97
C ALA A 71 -7.26 2.08 -11.40
N LEU A 72 -6.03 2.17 -10.89
CA LEU A 72 -5.07 3.19 -11.29
C LEU A 72 -4.66 3.04 -12.77
N ALA A 73 -4.29 1.84 -13.19
CA ALA A 73 -3.90 1.56 -14.58
C ALA A 73 -5.04 1.86 -15.58
N ASN A 74 -6.30 1.66 -15.16
CA ASN A 74 -7.49 1.95 -15.95
C ASN A 74 -7.91 3.44 -15.92
N GLY A 75 -7.28 4.29 -15.09
CA GLY A 75 -7.65 5.69 -14.92
C GLY A 75 -8.96 5.91 -14.15
N GLU A 76 -9.39 4.93 -13.33
CA GLU A 76 -10.56 5.05 -12.46
C GLU A 76 -10.24 5.86 -11.20
N ILE A 77 -8.98 5.86 -10.79
CA ILE A 77 -8.36 6.70 -9.77
C ILE A 77 -7.11 7.38 -10.33
N ASP A 78 -6.66 8.46 -9.71
CA ASP A 78 -5.53 9.28 -10.14
C ASP A 78 -4.22 8.85 -9.48
N MET A 79 -4.30 8.42 -8.24
CA MET A 79 -3.18 7.95 -7.40
C MET A 79 -3.65 6.77 -6.56
N ASN A 80 -2.71 6.00 -6.01
CA ASN A 80 -3.00 5.13 -4.88
C ASN A 80 -1.98 5.27 -3.75
N SER A 81 -2.41 4.90 -2.53
CA SER A 81 -1.59 4.88 -1.31
C SER A 81 -2.05 3.72 -0.44
N PHE A 82 -1.53 2.53 -0.72
CA PHE A 82 -1.90 1.30 0.00
C PHE A 82 -0.75 0.28 0.04
N GLN A 83 0.27 0.45 -0.78
CA GLN A 83 1.28 -0.55 -1.09
C GLN A 83 2.70 -0.07 -0.80
N HIS A 84 3.58 -1.01 -0.50
CA HIS A 84 5.01 -0.79 -0.44
C HIS A 84 5.71 -1.13 -1.78
N ILE A 85 6.98 -0.71 -1.93
CA ILE A 85 7.72 -0.83 -3.19
C ILE A 85 7.80 -2.29 -3.67
N ALA A 86 8.03 -3.26 -2.75
CA ALA A 86 8.10 -4.68 -3.14
C ALA A 86 6.78 -5.20 -3.72
N PHE A 87 5.62 -4.79 -3.18
CA PHE A 87 4.32 -5.13 -3.75
C PHE A 87 4.13 -4.50 -5.13
N LEU A 88 4.49 -3.22 -5.28
CA LEU A 88 4.41 -2.52 -6.55
C LEU A 88 5.33 -3.15 -7.61
N SER A 89 6.55 -3.57 -7.22
CA SER A 89 7.51 -4.19 -8.16
C SER A 89 6.97 -5.48 -8.76
N GLN A 90 6.26 -6.27 -7.95
CA GLN A 90 5.63 -7.50 -8.42
C GLN A 90 4.48 -7.21 -9.39
N TYR A 91 3.62 -6.26 -9.07
CA TYR A 91 2.56 -5.83 -9.98
C TYR A 91 3.15 -5.35 -11.33
N ALA A 92 4.20 -4.53 -11.29
CA ALA A 92 4.85 -4.00 -12.48
C ALA A 92 5.51 -5.11 -13.31
N LYS A 93 6.10 -6.13 -12.68
CA LYS A 93 6.68 -7.30 -13.36
C LYS A 93 5.62 -8.09 -14.14
N GLU A 94 4.42 -8.23 -13.57
CA GLU A 94 3.32 -8.98 -14.18
C GLU A 94 2.55 -8.18 -15.23
N ASN A 95 2.43 -6.86 -15.08
CA ASN A 95 1.56 -6.00 -15.87
C ASN A 95 2.31 -4.92 -16.69
N GLY A 96 3.64 -4.88 -16.60
CA GLY A 96 4.49 -3.85 -17.21
C GLY A 96 4.62 -2.59 -16.33
N ASP A 97 5.64 -1.76 -16.63
CA ASP A 97 6.01 -0.55 -15.91
C ASP A 97 5.05 0.62 -16.15
N THR A 98 3.78 0.43 -15.91
CA THR A 98 2.74 1.45 -16.15
C THR A 98 2.49 2.31 -14.92
N ILE A 99 2.88 1.84 -13.72
CA ILE A 99 2.70 2.54 -12.44
C ILE A 99 4.06 2.76 -11.80
N VAL A 100 4.29 3.96 -11.29
CA VAL A 100 5.54 4.37 -10.66
C VAL A 100 5.30 5.06 -9.31
N PRO A 101 6.21 4.91 -8.34
CA PRO A 101 6.15 5.66 -7.09
C PRO A 101 6.60 7.11 -7.32
N ILE A 102 5.91 8.06 -6.67
CA ILE A 102 6.23 9.48 -6.73
C ILE A 102 6.57 10.11 -5.38
N GLY A 103 6.33 9.40 -4.28
CA GLY A 103 6.67 9.82 -2.93
C GLY A 103 6.46 8.71 -1.93
N SER A 104 7.20 8.73 -0.84
CA SER A 104 7.02 7.81 0.27
C SER A 104 5.92 8.27 1.23
N THR A 105 5.35 7.32 1.95
CA THR A 105 4.41 7.59 3.03
C THR A 105 4.96 7.06 4.36
N VAL A 106 4.82 5.78 4.64
CA VAL A 106 5.21 5.20 5.92
C VAL A 106 6.07 3.94 5.75
N ILE A 107 6.88 3.67 6.75
CA ILE A 107 7.31 2.32 7.10
C ILE A 107 6.30 1.79 8.11
N ALA A 108 5.67 0.66 7.79
CA ALA A 108 4.66 -0.01 8.60
C ALA A 108 5.10 -1.46 8.83
N PRO A 109 5.78 -1.76 9.95
CA PRO A 109 6.24 -3.10 10.28
C PRO A 109 5.12 -4.12 10.29
N ILE A 110 5.40 -5.33 9.79
CA ILE A 110 4.49 -6.47 9.93
C ILE A 110 4.64 -7.05 11.34
N GLY A 111 3.52 -7.44 11.96
CA GLY A 111 3.49 -8.05 13.28
C GLY A 111 3.03 -9.50 13.23
N ALA A 112 3.55 -10.35 14.13
CA ALA A 112 3.01 -11.65 14.44
C ALA A 112 2.11 -11.54 15.68
N TYR A 113 0.87 -11.99 15.57
CA TYR A 113 -0.15 -11.91 16.62
C TYR A 113 -0.60 -13.30 17.04
N SER A 114 -0.99 -13.44 18.29
CA SER A 114 -1.50 -14.70 18.84
C SER A 114 -2.51 -14.47 19.94
N GLU A 115 -3.51 -15.35 20.03
CA GLU A 115 -4.42 -15.49 21.18
C GLU A 115 -4.02 -16.65 22.10
N LYS A 116 -2.94 -17.40 21.77
CA LYS A 116 -2.60 -18.68 22.38
C LYS A 116 -1.23 -18.74 23.04
N ILE A 117 -0.28 -17.92 22.55
CA ILE A 117 1.10 -17.88 23.02
C ILE A 117 1.57 -16.44 23.15
N GLU A 118 2.59 -16.19 23.97
CA GLU A 118 3.14 -14.85 24.22
C GLU A 118 4.49 -14.61 23.50
N SER A 119 5.08 -15.65 22.90
CA SER A 119 6.33 -15.58 22.16
C SER A 119 6.37 -16.63 21.06
N LEU A 120 7.07 -16.35 19.95
CA LEU A 120 7.32 -17.31 18.87
C LEU A 120 8.13 -18.53 19.34
N ASP A 121 8.90 -18.42 20.43
CA ASP A 121 9.61 -19.53 21.05
C ASP A 121 8.67 -20.62 21.58
N GLU A 122 7.44 -20.26 21.96
CA GLU A 122 6.44 -21.17 22.51
C GLU A 122 5.71 -22.00 21.43
N LEU A 123 5.97 -21.76 20.14
CA LEU A 123 5.46 -22.58 19.05
C LEU A 123 5.83 -24.05 19.27
N LYS A 124 4.86 -24.93 19.05
CA LYS A 124 4.98 -26.39 19.22
C LYS A 124 4.98 -27.09 17.89
N GLU A 125 5.36 -28.37 17.93
CA GLU A 125 5.32 -29.22 16.73
C GLU A 125 3.91 -29.28 16.14
N GLY A 126 3.82 -28.97 14.83
CA GLY A 126 2.57 -28.98 14.07
C GLY A 126 1.68 -27.77 14.24
N ASP A 127 2.14 -26.73 14.97
CA ASP A 127 1.38 -25.49 15.09
C ASP A 127 1.22 -24.80 13.72
N LYS A 128 0.05 -24.17 13.53
CA LYS A 128 -0.26 -23.42 12.31
C LYS A 128 0.15 -21.98 12.46
N VAL A 129 0.82 -21.47 11.43
CA VAL A 129 1.21 -20.06 11.30
C VAL A 129 0.61 -19.50 10.03
N ALA A 130 -0.38 -18.61 10.16
CA ALA A 130 -0.98 -17.91 9.03
C ALA A 130 -0.10 -16.75 8.59
N ILE A 131 0.03 -16.59 7.27
CA ILE A 131 0.79 -15.51 6.63
C ILE A 131 -0.01 -14.96 5.44
N PRO A 132 0.19 -13.71 5.01
CA PRO A 132 -0.38 -13.20 3.77
C PRO A 132 0.00 -14.08 2.56
N ASP A 133 -0.92 -14.23 1.61
CA ASP A 133 -0.72 -15.08 0.42
C ASP A 133 -0.07 -14.34 -0.76
N ASP A 134 -0.04 -13.00 -0.74
CA ASP A 134 0.69 -12.26 -1.75
C ASP A 134 2.21 -12.47 -1.58
N PRO A 135 2.95 -12.71 -2.69
CA PRO A 135 4.35 -13.13 -2.61
C PRO A 135 5.26 -12.18 -1.82
N SER A 136 5.01 -10.88 -1.88
CA SER A 136 5.85 -9.90 -1.18
C SER A 136 5.68 -9.96 0.34
N ASN A 137 4.45 -9.99 0.86
CA ASN A 137 4.19 -10.09 2.30
C ASN A 137 4.38 -11.54 2.81
N GLN A 138 4.15 -12.54 1.96
CA GLN A 138 4.48 -13.94 2.26
C GLN A 138 5.98 -14.10 2.56
N ALA A 139 6.83 -13.66 1.63
CA ALA A 139 8.28 -13.70 1.81
C ALA A 139 8.73 -12.87 3.03
N ARG A 140 8.13 -11.71 3.24
CA ARG A 140 8.37 -10.86 4.42
C ARG A 140 8.08 -11.59 5.73
N SER A 141 6.94 -12.29 5.82
CA SER A 141 6.56 -13.08 7.00
C SER A 141 7.51 -14.25 7.25
N LEU A 142 7.95 -14.93 6.18
CA LEU A 142 8.93 -16.02 6.29
C LEU A 142 10.30 -15.51 6.78
N ARG A 143 10.76 -14.36 6.32
CA ARG A 143 11.99 -13.72 6.85
C ARG A 143 11.85 -13.33 8.32
N ALA A 144 10.68 -12.87 8.74
CA ALA A 144 10.41 -12.56 10.14
C ALA A 144 10.48 -13.83 11.01
N LEU A 145 9.97 -14.96 10.53
CA LEU A 145 10.11 -16.25 11.20
C LEU A 145 11.58 -16.73 11.26
N GLU A 146 12.37 -16.49 10.21
CA GLU A 146 13.79 -16.78 10.22
C GLU A 146 14.56 -15.87 11.19
N ALA A 147 14.26 -14.55 11.19
CA ALA A 147 14.86 -13.60 12.13
C ALA A 147 14.53 -13.91 13.60
N ALA A 148 13.43 -14.62 13.85
CA ALA A 148 13.04 -15.14 15.16
C ALA A 148 13.57 -16.59 15.44
N ASP A 149 14.49 -17.12 14.61
CA ASP A 149 15.06 -18.45 14.74
C ASP A 149 14.03 -19.61 14.74
N VAL A 150 12.84 -19.40 14.17
CA VAL A 150 11.76 -20.41 14.09
C VAL A 150 11.99 -21.38 12.93
N ILE A 151 12.44 -20.85 11.79
CA ILE A 151 12.75 -21.61 10.56
C ILE A 151 14.08 -21.15 10.00
N LYS A 152 14.59 -21.88 9.00
CA LYS A 152 15.72 -21.45 8.17
C LYS A 152 15.31 -21.46 6.72
N LEU A 153 15.62 -20.38 6.01
CA LEU A 153 15.38 -20.22 4.59
C LEU A 153 16.60 -20.61 3.77
N ALA A 154 16.40 -20.95 2.52
CA ALA A 154 17.49 -21.25 1.59
C ALA A 154 18.30 -19.98 1.29
N ASP A 155 19.61 -20.12 1.04
CA ASP A 155 20.51 -19.00 0.72
C ASP A 155 20.03 -18.20 -0.51
N ASP A 156 19.29 -18.84 -1.43
CA ASP A 156 18.70 -18.27 -2.64
C ASP A 156 17.22 -17.88 -2.46
N PHE A 157 16.76 -17.61 -1.21
CA PHE A 157 15.36 -17.31 -0.92
C PHE A 157 14.82 -16.13 -1.73
N GLY A 158 15.66 -15.12 -1.99
CA GLY A 158 15.27 -13.94 -2.78
C GLY A 158 14.20 -13.07 -2.13
N GLN A 159 13.77 -12.00 -2.80
CA GLN A 159 12.80 -11.03 -2.25
C GLN A 159 11.36 -11.58 -2.22
N PHE A 160 11.04 -12.53 -3.08
CA PHE A 160 9.71 -13.10 -3.28
C PHE A 160 9.66 -14.61 -3.08
N GLY A 161 10.55 -15.13 -2.23
CA GLY A 161 10.60 -16.56 -1.91
C GLY A 161 9.32 -17.04 -1.23
N ASP A 162 9.00 -18.32 -1.44
CA ASP A 162 7.79 -18.98 -0.92
C ASP A 162 8.14 -20.07 0.10
N PRO A 163 7.15 -20.70 0.78
CA PRO A 163 7.40 -21.73 1.78
C PRO A 163 8.17 -22.96 1.31
N SER A 164 8.26 -23.23 -0.02
CA SER A 164 9.06 -24.33 -0.55
C SER A 164 10.57 -24.15 -0.36
N LYS A 165 11.00 -22.92 -0.08
CA LYS A 165 12.38 -22.53 0.20
C LYS A 165 12.76 -22.63 1.70
N ILE A 166 11.88 -23.14 2.55
CA ILE A 166 12.23 -23.47 3.95
C ILE A 166 13.13 -24.72 3.95
N VAL A 167 14.35 -24.56 4.43
CA VAL A 167 15.34 -25.66 4.49
C VAL A 167 15.41 -26.34 5.86
N GLU A 168 15.06 -25.60 6.95
CA GLU A 168 14.91 -26.16 8.28
C GLU A 168 13.59 -25.68 8.92
N ASN A 169 12.84 -26.62 9.47
CA ASN A 169 11.61 -26.37 10.22
C ASN A 169 11.56 -27.34 11.40
N PRO A 170 12.35 -27.08 12.46
CA PRO A 170 12.56 -28.03 13.55
C PRO A 170 11.30 -28.34 14.35
N LYS A 171 10.32 -27.42 14.33
CA LYS A 171 9.02 -27.59 15.00
C LYS A 171 7.93 -28.13 14.06
N ASN A 172 8.26 -28.43 12.80
CA ASN A 172 7.29 -28.85 11.78
C ASN A 172 6.05 -27.96 11.74
N ILE A 173 6.22 -26.63 11.92
CA ILE A 173 5.09 -25.69 11.82
C ILE A 173 4.46 -25.75 10.43
N GLU A 174 3.14 -25.65 10.37
CA GLU A 174 2.37 -25.58 9.14
C GLU A 174 2.20 -24.13 8.71
N ILE A 175 2.78 -23.73 7.59
CA ILE A 175 2.60 -22.40 7.00
C ILE A 175 1.26 -22.38 6.26
N VAL A 176 0.37 -21.44 6.62
CA VAL A 176 -0.98 -21.30 6.06
C VAL A 176 -1.12 -19.95 5.36
N PRO A 177 -0.85 -19.86 4.03
CA PRO A 177 -1.10 -18.64 3.28
C PRO A 177 -2.60 -18.33 3.23
N VAL A 178 -2.97 -17.07 3.53
CA VAL A 178 -4.35 -16.59 3.48
C VAL A 178 -4.36 -15.17 2.92
N VAL A 179 -5.47 -14.77 2.29
CA VAL A 179 -5.65 -13.38 1.83
C VAL A 179 -5.33 -12.42 2.98
N ALA A 180 -4.50 -11.41 2.73
CA ALA A 180 -3.98 -10.52 3.78
C ALA A 180 -5.09 -9.97 4.70
N GLN A 181 -6.24 -9.56 4.15
CA GLN A 181 -7.39 -9.05 4.91
C GLN A 181 -8.09 -10.12 5.76
N GLN A 182 -7.77 -11.41 5.57
CA GLN A 182 -8.31 -12.51 6.40
C GLN A 182 -7.39 -12.88 7.56
N THR A 183 -6.14 -12.40 7.58
CA THR A 183 -5.15 -12.76 8.61
C THR A 183 -5.62 -12.49 10.04
N PRO A 184 -6.37 -11.41 10.39
CA PRO A 184 -6.92 -11.25 11.74
C PRO A 184 -8.03 -12.25 12.06
N ARG A 185 -8.80 -12.64 11.05
CA ARG A 185 -9.98 -13.52 11.26
C ARG A 185 -9.61 -14.95 11.56
N VAL A 186 -8.44 -15.39 11.16
CA VAL A 186 -7.94 -16.75 11.40
C VAL A 186 -7.20 -16.90 12.73
N LEU A 187 -6.96 -15.81 13.49
CA LEU A 187 -6.28 -15.85 14.79
C LEU A 187 -6.79 -16.93 15.73
N PRO A 188 -8.11 -17.15 15.92
CA PRO A 188 -8.61 -18.22 16.79
C PRO A 188 -8.23 -19.64 16.34
N ASP A 189 -8.00 -19.84 15.03
CA ASP A 189 -7.79 -21.15 14.42
C ASP A 189 -6.31 -21.55 14.31
N VAL A 190 -5.40 -20.58 14.41
CA VAL A 190 -3.95 -20.75 14.27
C VAL A 190 -3.20 -20.49 15.58
N ALA A 191 -1.94 -20.88 15.66
CA ALA A 191 -1.09 -20.50 16.79
C ALA A 191 -0.62 -19.05 16.67
N VAL A 192 -0.28 -18.62 15.44
CA VAL A 192 0.21 -17.27 15.12
C VAL A 192 -0.37 -16.85 13.78
N SER A 193 -0.67 -15.56 13.63
CA SER A 193 -0.98 -14.94 12.35
C SER A 193 -0.09 -13.70 12.13
N PHE A 194 0.60 -13.64 11.00
CA PHE A 194 1.27 -12.42 10.55
C PHE A 194 0.25 -11.48 9.92
N ILE A 195 0.18 -10.26 10.44
CA ILE A 195 -0.84 -9.28 10.03
C ILE A 195 -0.13 -7.97 9.67
N ASN A 196 -0.43 -7.46 8.48
CA ASN A 196 0.05 -6.14 8.06
C ASN A 196 -0.50 -5.06 9.00
N ASN A 197 0.32 -4.05 9.30
CA ASN A 197 0.03 -3.00 10.26
C ASN A 197 -1.35 -2.34 10.08
N GLY A 198 -1.68 -1.84 8.88
CA GLY A 198 -2.99 -1.23 8.62
C GLY A 198 -4.16 -2.19 8.77
N ILE A 199 -3.98 -3.48 8.44
CA ILE A 199 -5.01 -4.51 8.62
C ILE A 199 -5.21 -4.80 10.11
N ALA A 200 -4.14 -4.82 10.90
CA ALA A 200 -4.22 -4.98 12.35
C ALA A 200 -5.03 -3.84 12.98
N GLY A 201 -4.74 -2.58 12.62
CA GLY A 201 -5.50 -1.41 13.09
C GLY A 201 -6.99 -1.50 12.72
N GLN A 202 -7.33 -1.84 11.47
CA GLN A 202 -8.71 -2.03 11.02
C GLN A 202 -9.44 -3.17 11.75
N ALA A 203 -8.70 -4.16 12.23
CA ALA A 203 -9.24 -5.24 13.06
C ALA A 203 -9.37 -4.87 14.55
N GLY A 204 -8.98 -3.64 14.93
CA GLY A 204 -9.02 -3.17 16.32
C GLY A 204 -7.85 -3.64 17.18
N LEU A 205 -6.78 -4.15 16.56
CA LEU A 205 -5.53 -4.49 17.23
C LEU A 205 -4.61 -3.27 17.28
N ASN A 206 -3.83 -3.12 18.34
CA ASN A 206 -2.76 -2.13 18.41
C ASN A 206 -1.52 -2.66 17.66
N PRO A 207 -1.13 -2.07 16.52
CA PRO A 207 -0.06 -2.64 15.68
C PRO A 207 1.34 -2.57 16.30
N LYS A 208 1.51 -1.86 17.42
CA LYS A 208 2.77 -1.75 18.14
C LYS A 208 2.83 -2.61 19.42
N GLU A 209 1.71 -2.69 20.14
CA GLU A 209 1.68 -3.27 21.48
C GLU A 209 1.16 -4.71 21.52
N ASP A 210 0.23 -5.09 20.61
CA ASP A 210 -0.39 -6.41 20.62
C ASP A 210 0.44 -7.53 19.94
N PRO A 211 1.36 -7.26 18.98
CA PRO A 211 2.11 -8.34 18.36
C PRO A 211 3.09 -8.98 19.36
N ILE A 212 3.16 -10.31 19.36
CA ILE A 212 4.17 -11.09 20.09
C ILE A 212 5.57 -11.03 19.45
N TYR A 213 5.63 -10.59 18.20
CA TYR A 213 6.83 -10.27 17.44
C TYR A 213 6.52 -9.11 16.49
N LEU A 214 7.37 -8.12 16.46
CA LEU A 214 7.26 -6.99 15.53
C LEU A 214 8.55 -6.85 14.73
N GLU A 215 8.43 -6.72 13.42
CA GLU A 215 9.55 -6.46 12.53
C GLU A 215 10.28 -5.16 12.91
N ASN A 216 11.60 -5.13 12.80
CA ASN A 216 12.40 -3.96 13.17
C ASN A 216 12.36 -2.90 12.06
N ALA A 217 11.66 -1.80 12.31
CA ALA A 217 11.56 -0.67 11.38
C ALA A 217 12.89 0.06 11.07
N ASN A 218 13.93 -0.16 11.88
CA ASN A 218 15.24 0.49 11.73
C ASN A 218 16.28 -0.40 11.01
N ASP A 219 15.90 -1.57 10.56
CA ASP A 219 16.78 -2.46 9.81
C ASP A 219 16.83 -2.07 8.33
N ASP A 220 17.99 -2.14 7.70
CA ASP A 220 18.16 -1.82 6.28
C ASP A 220 17.31 -2.74 5.37
N SER A 221 16.95 -3.93 5.84
CA SER A 221 16.06 -4.87 5.15
C SER A 221 14.63 -4.36 4.98
N ILE A 222 14.23 -3.31 5.72
CA ILE A 222 12.89 -2.72 5.65
C ILE A 222 12.68 -1.86 4.38
N THR A 223 13.76 -1.42 3.71
CA THR A 223 13.68 -0.51 2.56
C THR A 223 12.70 -0.95 1.47
N PRO A 224 12.62 -2.25 1.08
CA PRO A 224 11.62 -2.73 0.12
C PRO A 224 10.17 -2.53 0.57
N PHE A 225 9.95 -2.32 1.86
CA PHE A 225 8.63 -2.20 2.49
C PHE A 225 8.26 -0.76 2.84
N VAL A 226 8.97 0.24 2.31
CA VAL A 226 8.54 1.63 2.31
C VAL A 226 7.26 1.76 1.49
N ASN A 227 6.19 2.24 2.12
CA ASN A 227 4.92 2.51 1.45
C ASN A 227 5.00 3.80 0.63
N VAL A 228 4.24 3.84 -0.46
CA VAL A 228 4.37 4.90 -1.46
C VAL A 228 3.02 5.44 -1.94
N PHE A 229 3.03 6.69 -2.39
CA PHE A 229 2.10 7.17 -3.39
C PHE A 229 2.56 6.71 -4.76
N ALA A 230 1.67 6.08 -5.51
CA ALA A 230 1.93 5.63 -6.87
C ALA A 230 0.93 6.23 -7.85
N VAL A 231 1.39 6.49 -9.08
CA VAL A 231 0.62 7.08 -10.17
C VAL A 231 0.90 6.34 -11.48
N ASN A 232 0.08 6.55 -12.50
CA ASN A 232 0.44 6.15 -13.85
C ASN A 232 1.73 6.87 -14.29
N LYS A 233 2.58 6.18 -15.02
CA LYS A 233 3.91 6.67 -15.43
C LYS A 233 3.85 8.00 -16.19
N ASP A 234 2.80 8.19 -17.00
CA ASP A 234 2.60 9.43 -17.75
C ASP A 234 2.34 10.64 -16.84
N ASP A 235 1.89 10.40 -15.61
CA ASP A 235 1.57 11.39 -14.58
C ASP A 235 2.68 11.58 -13.53
N GLU A 236 3.85 10.94 -13.70
CA GLU A 236 4.93 10.98 -12.70
C GLU A 236 5.42 12.37 -12.33
N ASN A 237 5.22 13.36 -13.23
CA ASN A 237 5.62 14.75 -13.04
C ASN A 237 4.43 15.70 -12.89
N ASN A 238 3.24 15.20 -12.58
CA ASN A 238 2.05 16.00 -12.33
C ASN A 238 2.23 16.85 -11.07
N GLU A 239 2.23 18.17 -11.21
CA GLU A 239 2.49 19.10 -10.11
C GLU A 239 1.48 19.00 -8.96
N THR A 240 0.21 18.71 -9.27
CA THR A 240 -0.84 18.52 -8.26
C THR A 240 -0.57 17.28 -7.41
N TYR A 241 -0.13 16.18 -8.02
CA TYR A 241 0.16 14.94 -7.29
C TYR A 241 1.44 15.08 -6.45
N GLN A 242 2.46 15.78 -6.98
CA GLN A 242 3.67 16.12 -6.22
C GLN A 242 3.33 17.00 -5.00
N LYS A 243 2.39 17.95 -5.14
CA LYS A 243 1.93 18.78 -4.02
C LYS A 243 1.26 17.92 -2.92
N ILE A 244 0.47 16.91 -3.26
CA ILE A 244 -0.13 15.99 -2.27
C ILE A 244 0.97 15.23 -1.52
N VAL A 245 2.01 14.75 -2.23
CA VAL A 245 3.17 14.10 -1.60
C VAL A 245 3.87 15.03 -0.62
N GLU A 246 4.12 16.31 -1.02
CA GLU A 246 4.72 17.32 -0.15
C GLU A 246 3.88 17.56 1.11
N LEU A 247 2.56 17.73 0.94
CA LEU A 247 1.63 17.95 2.05
C LEU A 247 1.55 16.75 3.02
N TYR A 248 1.78 15.53 2.53
CA TYR A 248 1.83 14.35 3.39
C TYR A 248 3.03 14.38 4.35
N GLN A 249 4.10 15.11 4.01
CA GLN A 249 5.27 15.28 4.86
C GLN A 249 5.11 16.38 5.91
N ASP A 250 3.95 17.05 5.98
CA ASP A 250 3.65 18.04 7.01
C ASP A 250 3.62 17.41 8.41
N GLU A 251 4.08 18.15 9.41
CA GLU A 251 4.21 17.66 10.78
C GLU A 251 2.86 17.23 11.38
N ALA A 252 1.77 17.94 11.08
CA ALA A 252 0.44 17.57 11.57
C ALA A 252 -0.06 16.24 10.99
N VAL A 253 0.34 15.89 9.74
CA VAL A 253 0.04 14.59 9.14
C VAL A 253 0.86 13.49 9.82
N LYS A 254 2.16 13.75 10.09
CA LYS A 254 3.05 12.82 10.81
C LYS A 254 2.56 12.53 12.22
N GLU A 255 2.17 13.58 12.96
CA GLU A 255 1.61 13.44 14.30
C GLU A 255 0.30 12.62 14.29
N ALA A 256 -0.54 12.80 13.26
CA ALA A 256 -1.76 12.03 13.11
C ALA A 256 -1.49 10.55 12.85
N VAL A 257 -0.54 10.22 11.96
CA VAL A 257 -0.11 8.83 11.71
C VAL A 257 0.46 8.19 12.98
N ASP A 258 1.34 8.91 13.70
CA ASP A 258 1.95 8.40 14.95
C ASP A 258 0.87 8.10 16.00
N LYS A 259 -0.07 9.02 16.18
CA LYS A 259 -1.19 8.85 17.11
C LYS A 259 -2.11 7.71 16.74
N ASP A 260 -2.53 7.64 15.47
CA ASP A 260 -3.47 6.63 14.96
C ASP A 260 -2.91 5.21 15.08
N THR A 261 -1.61 5.06 14.81
CA THR A 261 -0.91 3.77 14.90
C THR A 261 -0.21 3.52 16.23
N SER A 262 -0.39 4.40 17.23
CA SER A 262 0.31 4.35 18.52
C SER A 262 1.85 4.28 18.36
N GLY A 263 2.39 4.92 17.31
CA GLY A 263 3.80 4.86 16.92
C GLY A 263 4.20 3.53 16.28
N GLY A 264 3.22 2.77 15.76
CA GLY A 264 3.45 1.52 15.02
C GLY A 264 3.81 1.73 13.55
N SER A 265 3.60 2.94 13.02
CA SER A 265 4.04 3.34 11.67
C SER A 265 4.89 4.60 11.76
N ILE A 266 5.90 4.71 10.89
CA ILE A 266 6.83 5.84 10.84
C ILE A 266 6.72 6.51 9.50
N VAL A 267 6.32 7.79 9.45
CA VAL A 267 6.35 8.57 8.21
C VAL A 267 7.80 8.79 7.80
N VAL A 268 8.11 8.52 6.53
CA VAL A 268 9.45 8.66 5.97
C VAL A 268 9.42 9.54 4.74
N ASP A 269 10.52 10.26 4.51
CA ASP A 269 10.71 11.11 3.34
C ASP A 269 11.87 10.55 2.50
N VAL A 270 11.51 9.68 1.54
CA VAL A 270 12.48 9.09 0.60
C VAL A 270 12.31 9.76 -0.76
N PRO A 271 13.38 10.31 -1.34
CA PRO A 271 13.32 10.96 -2.65
C PRO A 271 12.74 10.06 -3.76
N LYS A 272 11.93 10.64 -4.64
CA LYS A 272 11.29 9.93 -5.77
C LYS A 272 12.27 9.08 -6.58
N GLU A 273 13.41 9.64 -6.90
CA GLU A 273 14.45 8.96 -7.70
C GLU A 273 15.00 7.72 -6.98
N GLU A 274 15.10 7.78 -5.65
CA GLU A 274 15.53 6.63 -4.85
C GLU A 274 14.45 5.55 -4.80
N LEU A 275 13.18 5.92 -4.62
CA LEU A 275 12.04 4.99 -4.68
C LEU A 275 11.99 4.27 -6.04
N GLN A 276 12.14 5.00 -7.14
CA GLN A 276 12.13 4.44 -8.50
C GLN A 276 13.35 3.54 -8.76
N LYS A 277 14.52 3.88 -8.20
CA LYS A 277 15.70 3.03 -8.25
C LYS A 277 15.49 1.72 -7.49
N HIS A 278 14.86 1.78 -6.31
CA HIS A 278 14.51 0.59 -5.54
C HIS A 278 13.50 -0.28 -6.28
N LEU A 279 12.45 0.32 -6.86
CA LEU A 279 11.47 -0.39 -7.68
C LEU A 279 12.18 -1.18 -8.80
N LYS A 280 13.03 -0.51 -9.57
CA LYS A 280 13.75 -1.12 -10.68
C LYS A 280 14.66 -2.26 -10.22
N ARG A 281 15.39 -2.08 -9.11
CA ARG A 281 16.25 -3.15 -8.56
C ARG A 281 15.43 -4.39 -8.20
N LEU A 282 14.29 -4.22 -7.54
CA LEU A 282 13.42 -5.34 -7.14
C LEU A 282 12.79 -6.07 -8.34
N GLN A 283 12.60 -5.39 -9.46
CA GLN A 283 12.13 -6.03 -10.70
C GLN A 283 13.23 -6.87 -11.38
N GLU A 284 14.51 -6.54 -11.14
CA GLU A 284 15.68 -7.25 -11.66
C GLU A 284 16.11 -8.42 -10.76
N GLU A 285 15.70 -8.44 -9.48
CA GLU A 285 15.94 -9.55 -8.54
C GLU A 285 14.93 -10.68 -8.82
N GLU A 286 15.42 -11.87 -9.20
CA GLU A 286 14.64 -13.11 -9.37
C GLU A 286 14.63 -13.96 -8.12
#